data_ad6256e0e72abecade2ebd4aa3aae6a1
#
_entry.id   ad6256e0e72abecade2ebd4aa3aae6a1
#
_cell.length_a   1.000
_cell.length_b   1.000
_cell.length_c   1.000
_cell.angle_alpha   90.00
_cell.angle_beta   90.00
_cell.angle_gamma   90.00
#
_symmetry.space_group_name_H-M   'P 1'
#
loop_
_entity.id
_entity.type
_entity.pdbx_description
1 polymer ?
#
loop_
_entity_poly.entity_id
_entity_poly.type
_entity_poly.pdbx_seq_one_letter_code
_entity_poly.pdbx_strand_id
1 'polypeptide(L)'
;MKIYRFALLIIAFYSCNQPPVIDPIQDLALIPYPNQIISSNQALKISSINSIIGDEKISDLLKVINKEWGVLVQNIDYKKGNLSKRNSLFLEIDNNINVSSDEGYDLEIKNDRIIIKGSTKEGIYRGWQSLIQIIELAQNSDNIDYIPTGNIIDQPEYGYRGTMLDVARHFFNLEEVKRHIDLVSYYKINHLHLHLSDDQGWRIEIKSWPKLTEIGSLTEVGGGKGGFFTQEQYKEIVSYAASKFITIVPEIEIPGHINSALASYAKLNCDGKLRELYTGIGVGFSTLCNTEYSYQFIDDVVREISSISPGSYFHIGGDESYATKKKDYIEFISRTSEIVKKYNKTVIGWDDIYLGDIPPNTVLQFWNYSQNEPGNKGLDNILNGLKKQPKVLVSPAALMYLDMKYDSLTKLGLNWAGFIDVKKGYDWSIEKLFPEIPSDKIIGVEAPLWTETASNSSELEFLTLPRLPGYAEIGWTKTSLRDWSEYKGSLAKHSLIWQSKNINYYPSPLIQLEEEKSN
;
A
#
# COMPACT_ATOMS: atom_id res chain seq x y z
N MET A 1 -74.44 38.66 -32.70
CA MET A 1 -73.04 38.32 -32.91
C MET A 1 -72.39 38.26 -31.53
N LYS A 2 -72.22 37.04 -30.94
CA LYS A 2 -71.65 36.86 -29.61
C LYS A 2 -70.18 36.44 -29.78
N ILE A 3 -69.26 37.22 -29.35
CA ILE A 3 -67.82 37.00 -29.39
C ILE A 3 -67.45 36.22 -28.11
N TYR A 4 -67.08 34.92 -28.27
CA TYR A 4 -66.49 34.12 -27.17
C TYR A 4 -64.98 34.41 -27.10
N ARG A 5 -64.56 35.01 -25.97
CA ARG A 5 -63.13 35.10 -25.65
C ARG A 5 -62.68 33.78 -25.02
N PHE A 6 -61.83 33.04 -25.73
CA PHE A 6 -61.10 31.91 -25.16
C PHE A 6 -59.92 32.46 -24.36
N ALA A 7 -59.94 32.24 -23.05
CA ALA A 7 -58.76 32.46 -22.18
C ALA A 7 -57.88 31.21 -22.21
N LEU A 8 -56.71 31.31 -22.83
CA LEU A 8 -55.69 30.24 -22.78
C LEU A 8 -55.03 30.29 -21.39
N LEU A 9 -55.31 29.26 -20.56
CA LEU A 9 -54.59 29.03 -19.31
C LEU A 9 -53.25 28.39 -19.62
N ILE A 10 -52.14 29.14 -19.56
CA ILE A 10 -50.79 28.58 -19.62
C ILE A 10 -50.49 28.01 -18.23
N ILE A 11 -50.63 26.68 -18.10
CA ILE A 11 -50.14 25.97 -16.92
C ILE A 11 -48.61 25.80 -17.10
N ALA A 12 -47.85 26.67 -16.43
CA ALA A 12 -46.40 26.47 -16.28
C ALA A 12 -46.16 25.28 -15.37
N PHE A 13 -45.79 24.15 -15.94
CA PHE A 13 -45.23 23.02 -15.16
C PHE A 13 -43.87 23.47 -14.63
N TYR A 14 -43.85 23.93 -13.40
CA TYR A 14 -42.62 23.96 -12.62
C TYR A 14 -42.28 22.50 -12.31
N SER A 15 -41.47 21.88 -13.15
CA SER A 15 -40.78 20.67 -12.77
C SER A 15 -39.81 21.02 -11.63
N CYS A 16 -40.22 20.83 -10.41
CA CYS A 16 -39.28 20.78 -9.29
C CYS A 16 -38.39 19.55 -9.56
N ASN A 17 -37.21 19.78 -10.10
CA ASN A 17 -36.14 18.79 -10.04
C ASN A 17 -35.75 18.58 -8.59
N GLN A 18 -36.50 17.76 -7.87
CA GLN A 18 -36.03 17.27 -6.59
C GLN A 18 -34.79 16.40 -6.87
N PRO A 19 -33.74 16.52 -6.06
CA PRO A 19 -32.61 15.63 -6.17
C PRO A 19 -33.07 14.18 -6.00
N PRO A 20 -32.43 13.23 -6.68
CA PRO A 20 -32.79 11.82 -6.53
C PRO A 20 -32.65 11.38 -5.07
N VAL A 21 -33.44 10.39 -4.67
CA VAL A 21 -33.23 9.69 -3.41
C VAL A 21 -31.95 8.87 -3.58
N ILE A 22 -30.94 9.13 -2.75
CA ILE A 22 -29.66 8.43 -2.76
C ILE A 22 -29.42 7.80 -1.40
N ASP A 23 -28.65 6.71 -1.39
CA ASP A 23 -28.27 6.03 -0.16
C ASP A 23 -27.53 7.02 0.77
N PRO A 24 -27.79 6.96 2.08
CA PRO A 24 -27.07 7.79 3.04
C PRO A 24 -25.57 7.51 3.00
N ILE A 25 -24.77 8.51 3.36
CA ILE A 25 -23.29 8.40 3.32
C ILE A 25 -22.75 7.23 4.17
N GLN A 26 -23.44 6.85 5.22
CA GLN A 26 -23.08 5.70 6.07
C GLN A 26 -23.23 4.35 5.38
N ASP A 27 -24.08 4.25 4.34
CA ASP A 27 -24.35 3.02 3.59
C ASP A 27 -23.45 2.91 2.35
N LEU A 28 -22.52 3.89 2.20
CA LEU A 28 -21.53 3.85 1.15
C LEU A 28 -20.46 2.79 1.44
N ALA A 29 -20.01 2.17 0.38
CA ALA A 29 -19.02 1.10 0.41
C ALA A 29 -17.58 1.62 0.55
N LEU A 30 -17.29 2.46 1.54
CA LEU A 30 -15.94 2.99 1.76
C LEU A 30 -15.00 1.91 2.31
N ILE A 31 -13.82 1.80 1.73
CA ILE A 31 -12.73 0.93 2.18
C ILE A 31 -11.42 1.74 2.21
N PRO A 32 -10.72 1.86 3.35
CA PRO A 32 -11.09 1.42 4.70
C PRO A 32 -12.33 2.12 5.25
N TYR A 33 -13.12 1.40 6.09
CA TYR A 33 -14.31 1.96 6.73
C TYR A 33 -13.93 3.05 7.75
N PRO A 34 -14.55 4.24 7.68
CA PRO A 34 -14.18 5.37 8.54
C PRO A 34 -14.58 5.20 10.01
N ASN A 35 -13.84 5.88 10.91
CA ASN A 35 -14.11 5.83 12.36
C ASN A 35 -15.44 6.46 12.76
N GLN A 36 -15.86 7.53 12.07
CA GLN A 36 -17.13 8.19 12.37
C GLN A 36 -17.75 8.75 11.09
N ILE A 37 -19.04 8.46 10.90
CA ILE A 37 -19.86 8.98 9.81
C ILE A 37 -21.11 9.59 10.39
N ILE A 38 -21.46 10.81 9.96
CA ILE A 38 -22.69 11.52 10.31
C ILE A 38 -23.41 11.84 9.02
N SER A 39 -24.53 11.17 8.76
CA SER A 39 -25.32 11.38 7.55
C SER A 39 -26.21 12.61 7.64
N SER A 40 -26.48 13.23 6.49
CA SER A 40 -27.57 14.18 6.33
C SER A 40 -28.41 13.81 5.10
N ASN A 41 -29.70 14.13 5.13
CA ASN A 41 -30.65 13.67 4.12
C ASN A 41 -30.69 14.62 2.89
N GLN A 42 -29.53 14.99 2.34
CA GLN A 42 -29.41 15.84 1.17
C GLN A 42 -28.43 15.22 0.18
N ALA A 43 -28.40 15.77 -1.02
CA ALA A 43 -27.49 15.38 -2.08
C ALA A 43 -26.71 16.59 -2.61
N LEU A 44 -25.45 16.36 -3.00
CA LEU A 44 -24.63 17.28 -3.73
C LEU A 44 -24.52 16.82 -5.18
N LYS A 45 -24.79 17.72 -6.13
CA LYS A 45 -24.52 17.49 -7.53
C LYS A 45 -23.03 17.65 -7.83
N ILE A 46 -22.35 16.58 -8.23
CA ILE A 46 -20.87 16.56 -8.44
C ILE A 46 -20.48 17.56 -9.54
N SER A 47 -21.21 17.57 -10.66
CA SER A 47 -20.96 18.49 -11.80
C SER A 47 -21.17 19.96 -11.46
N SER A 48 -21.76 20.28 -10.31
CA SER A 48 -21.85 21.66 -9.84
C SER A 48 -20.54 22.21 -9.28
N ILE A 49 -19.62 21.32 -8.83
CA ILE A 49 -18.31 21.73 -8.29
C ILE A 49 -17.42 22.19 -9.45
N ASN A 50 -17.07 23.46 -9.45
CA ASN A 50 -16.35 24.10 -10.55
C ASN A 50 -15.04 24.78 -10.13
N SER A 51 -14.68 24.73 -8.84
CA SER A 51 -13.41 25.27 -8.33
C SER A 51 -12.85 24.45 -7.16
N ILE A 52 -11.52 24.38 -7.10
CA ILE A 52 -10.76 23.89 -5.95
C ILE A 52 -10.10 25.10 -5.30
N ILE A 53 -10.24 25.21 -3.98
CA ILE A 53 -9.75 26.35 -3.19
C ILE A 53 -8.90 25.82 -2.05
N GLY A 54 -7.70 26.37 -1.89
CA GLY A 54 -6.81 25.99 -0.78
C GLY A 54 -5.73 27.04 -0.52
N ASP A 55 -5.02 26.90 0.60
CA ASP A 55 -3.91 27.78 0.95
C ASP A 55 -2.72 27.56 -0.03
N GLU A 56 -1.96 28.61 -0.32
CA GLU A 56 -0.73 28.53 -1.12
C GLU A 56 0.28 27.52 -0.55
N LYS A 57 0.28 27.32 0.77
CA LYS A 57 1.12 26.34 1.47
C LYS A 57 0.89 24.89 1.04
N ILE A 58 -0.27 24.60 0.44
CA ILE A 58 -0.65 23.27 -0.08
C ILE A 58 -0.76 23.26 -1.61
N SER A 59 -0.11 24.19 -2.30
CA SER A 59 -0.19 24.34 -3.76
C SER A 59 0.27 23.10 -4.53
N ASP A 60 1.23 22.36 -4.02
CA ASP A 60 1.69 21.07 -4.53
C ASP A 60 0.58 20.00 -4.46
N LEU A 61 -0.08 19.88 -3.31
CA LEU A 61 -1.22 18.97 -3.12
C LEU A 61 -2.41 19.36 -4.01
N LEU A 62 -2.70 20.67 -4.15
CA LEU A 62 -3.76 21.12 -5.04
C LEU A 62 -3.54 20.68 -6.50
N LYS A 63 -2.29 20.65 -6.96
CA LYS A 63 -1.95 20.17 -8.31
C LYS A 63 -2.19 18.67 -8.46
N VAL A 64 -1.82 17.87 -7.43
CA VAL A 64 -2.06 16.41 -7.42
C VAL A 64 -3.55 16.15 -7.46
N ILE A 65 -4.32 16.74 -6.56
CA ILE A 65 -5.77 16.56 -6.47
C ILE A 65 -6.47 17.00 -7.77
N ASN A 66 -6.08 18.14 -8.35
CA ASN A 66 -6.67 18.60 -9.62
C ASN A 66 -6.38 17.63 -10.77
N LYS A 67 -5.18 17.04 -10.80
CA LYS A 67 -4.84 16.02 -11.80
C LYS A 67 -5.67 14.74 -11.61
N GLU A 68 -5.86 14.30 -10.37
CA GLU A 68 -6.63 13.10 -10.03
C GLU A 68 -8.15 13.32 -10.21
N TRP A 69 -8.68 14.54 -9.93
CA TRP A 69 -10.09 14.86 -10.19
C TRP A 69 -10.45 14.76 -11.68
N GLY A 70 -9.46 14.95 -12.56
CA GLY A 70 -9.68 14.94 -14.01
C GLY A 70 -10.33 16.21 -14.54
N VAL A 71 -10.96 16.14 -15.72
CA VAL A 71 -11.43 17.26 -16.57
C VAL A 71 -12.52 18.15 -15.93
N LEU A 72 -13.00 17.84 -14.73
CA LEU A 72 -14.20 18.47 -14.15
C LEU A 72 -13.98 19.87 -13.53
N VAL A 73 -12.73 20.25 -13.22
CA VAL A 73 -12.48 21.54 -12.55
C VAL A 73 -11.55 22.42 -13.37
N GLN A 74 -12.11 23.51 -13.91
CA GLN A 74 -11.36 24.46 -14.74
C GLN A 74 -10.62 25.54 -13.94
N ASN A 75 -10.92 25.72 -12.65
CA ASN A 75 -10.40 26.82 -11.85
C ASN A 75 -9.79 26.35 -10.54
N ILE A 76 -8.47 26.54 -10.38
CA ILE A 76 -7.78 26.40 -9.09
C ILE A 76 -7.57 27.80 -8.52
N ASP A 77 -8.06 28.06 -7.32
CA ASP A 77 -7.85 29.32 -6.60
C ASP A 77 -6.94 29.07 -5.37
N TYR A 78 -5.75 29.66 -5.39
CA TYR A 78 -4.73 29.53 -4.33
C TYR A 78 -4.94 30.52 -3.17
N LYS A 79 -6.09 31.13 -3.05
CA LYS A 79 -6.37 32.06 -1.95
C LYS A 79 -6.94 31.29 -0.75
N LYS A 80 -6.54 31.71 0.44
CA LYS A 80 -7.22 31.33 1.68
C LYS A 80 -8.69 31.79 1.54
N GLY A 81 -9.53 30.82 1.12
CA GLY A 81 -10.87 31.11 0.64
C GLY A 81 -11.83 31.33 1.78
N ASN A 82 -12.83 32.15 1.54
CA ASN A 82 -14.04 32.17 2.35
C ASN A 82 -14.77 30.83 2.11
N LEU A 83 -14.81 29.94 3.12
CA LEU A 83 -15.49 28.65 3.08
C LEU A 83 -16.98 28.72 2.74
N SER A 84 -17.53 29.91 2.56
CA SER A 84 -18.91 30.16 2.14
C SER A 84 -19.12 30.13 0.61
N LYS A 85 -18.06 30.09 -0.22
CA LYS A 85 -18.20 30.01 -1.68
C LYS A 85 -18.90 28.71 -2.09
N ARG A 86 -20.01 28.84 -2.81
CA ARG A 86 -20.75 27.69 -3.32
C ARG A 86 -20.00 27.00 -4.48
N ASN A 87 -20.36 25.76 -4.76
CA ASN A 87 -19.86 24.99 -5.90
C ASN A 87 -18.33 24.82 -5.89
N SER A 88 -17.75 24.65 -4.71
CA SER A 88 -16.30 24.55 -4.52
C SER A 88 -15.90 23.38 -3.64
N LEU A 89 -14.75 22.80 -3.93
CA LEU A 89 -13.99 21.93 -3.03
C LEU A 89 -12.99 22.81 -2.26
N PHE A 90 -13.06 22.80 -0.94
CA PHE A 90 -12.11 23.46 -0.05
C PHE A 90 -11.15 22.46 0.56
N LEU A 91 -9.86 22.79 0.55
CA LEU A 91 -8.79 22.02 1.20
C LEU A 91 -8.11 22.94 2.23
N GLU A 92 -8.16 22.58 3.49
CA GLU A 92 -7.72 23.42 4.60
C GLU A 92 -6.84 22.69 5.58
N ILE A 93 -5.69 23.31 5.96
CA ILE A 93 -4.93 22.88 7.13
C ILE A 93 -5.59 23.48 8.37
N ASP A 94 -6.16 22.62 9.23
CA ASP A 94 -6.83 23.00 10.47
C ASP A 94 -6.38 22.11 11.63
N ASN A 95 -5.62 22.68 12.56
CA ASN A 95 -5.11 21.95 13.72
C ASN A 95 -6.16 21.72 14.83
N ASN A 96 -7.39 22.21 14.64
CA ASN A 96 -8.48 22.07 15.62
C ASN A 96 -9.46 20.93 15.28
N ILE A 97 -9.20 20.16 14.22
CA ILE A 97 -10.01 18.96 13.92
C ILE A 97 -9.86 17.91 15.03
N ASN A 98 -10.91 17.14 15.26
CA ASN A 98 -10.95 16.15 16.33
C ASN A 98 -10.29 14.82 15.92
N VAL A 99 -8.98 14.88 15.59
CA VAL A 99 -8.14 13.73 15.26
C VAL A 99 -6.80 13.83 15.97
N SER A 100 -6.17 12.70 16.22
CA SER A 100 -4.86 12.63 16.92
C SER A 100 -3.71 12.23 15.99
N SER A 101 -4.01 11.78 14.77
CA SER A 101 -3.02 11.37 13.77
C SER A 101 -2.78 12.46 12.75
N ASP A 102 -1.53 12.60 12.28
CA ASP A 102 -1.17 13.47 11.16
C ASP A 102 -1.89 13.09 9.85
N GLU A 103 -2.33 11.84 9.72
CA GLU A 103 -3.14 11.34 8.60
C GLU A 103 -4.65 11.52 8.81
N GLY A 104 -5.07 12.06 9.96
CA GLY A 104 -6.47 12.28 10.27
C GLY A 104 -7.09 13.42 9.48
N TYR A 105 -8.38 13.31 9.18
CA TYR A 105 -9.12 14.30 8.41
C TYR A 105 -10.58 14.45 8.87
N ASP A 106 -11.17 15.58 8.47
CA ASP A 106 -12.58 15.90 8.57
C ASP A 106 -13.08 16.26 7.15
N LEU A 107 -13.94 15.40 6.58
CA LEU A 107 -14.56 15.57 5.26
C LEU A 107 -16.03 15.92 5.43
N GLU A 108 -16.40 17.17 5.13
CA GLU A 108 -17.79 17.64 5.16
C GLU A 108 -18.32 17.83 3.73
N ILE A 109 -19.41 17.12 3.39
CA ILE A 109 -20.11 17.24 2.11
C ILE A 109 -21.45 17.92 2.36
N LYS A 110 -21.61 19.15 1.84
CA LYS A 110 -22.85 19.93 1.86
C LYS A 110 -23.54 19.87 0.50
N ASN A 111 -24.77 20.30 0.41
CA ASN A 111 -25.53 20.33 -0.85
C ASN A 111 -24.99 21.31 -1.90
N ASP A 112 -24.04 22.17 -1.53
CA ASP A 112 -23.48 23.21 -2.39
C ASP A 112 -21.94 23.32 -2.36
N ARG A 113 -21.25 22.47 -1.57
CA ARG A 113 -19.78 22.49 -1.46
C ARG A 113 -19.24 21.27 -0.73
N ILE A 114 -17.92 21.07 -0.86
CA ILE A 114 -17.17 20.03 -0.14
C ILE A 114 -16.04 20.72 0.63
N ILE A 115 -15.74 20.26 1.84
CA ILE A 115 -14.65 20.76 2.67
C ILE A 115 -13.85 19.58 3.19
N ILE A 116 -12.55 19.56 2.92
CA ILE A 116 -11.62 18.58 3.50
C ILE A 116 -10.63 19.33 4.38
N LYS A 117 -10.59 18.98 5.66
CA LYS A 117 -9.64 19.52 6.63
C LYS A 117 -8.72 18.40 7.10
N GLY A 118 -7.45 18.74 7.29
CA GLY A 118 -6.44 17.89 7.93
C GLY A 118 -5.49 18.73 8.76
N SER A 119 -4.87 18.17 9.78
CA SER A 119 -3.78 18.85 10.50
C SER A 119 -2.52 18.95 9.64
N THR A 120 -2.40 18.11 8.63
CA THR A 120 -1.30 18.04 7.66
C THR A 120 -1.84 17.91 6.23
N LYS A 121 -0.94 18.07 5.24
CA LYS A 121 -1.25 17.78 3.83
C LYS A 121 -1.64 16.30 3.63
N GLU A 122 -1.01 15.42 4.38
CA GLU A 122 -1.28 13.98 4.32
C GLU A 122 -2.72 13.67 4.75
N GLY A 123 -3.18 14.24 5.88
CA GLY A 123 -4.56 14.09 6.32
C GLY A 123 -5.57 14.58 5.26
N ILE A 124 -5.32 15.73 4.63
CA ILE A 124 -6.14 16.22 3.51
C ILE A 124 -6.15 15.20 2.36
N TYR A 125 -5.00 14.62 2.01
CA TYR A 125 -4.92 13.63 0.94
C TYR A 125 -5.67 12.33 1.28
N ARG A 126 -5.64 11.87 2.54
CA ARG A 126 -6.46 10.72 2.97
C ARG A 126 -7.96 11.01 2.88
N GLY A 127 -8.37 12.22 3.25
CA GLY A 127 -9.76 12.69 3.06
C GLY A 127 -10.15 12.76 1.59
N TRP A 128 -9.22 13.19 0.72
CA TRP A 128 -9.38 13.17 -0.73
C TRP A 128 -9.59 11.74 -1.26
N GLN A 129 -8.84 10.74 -0.79
CA GLN A 129 -9.05 9.35 -1.21
C GLN A 129 -10.45 8.83 -0.82
N SER A 130 -10.98 9.23 0.33
CA SER A 130 -12.37 8.91 0.70
C SER A 130 -13.37 9.60 -0.22
N LEU A 131 -13.16 10.87 -0.56
CA LEU A 131 -14.03 11.60 -1.48
C LEU A 131 -14.03 10.98 -2.90
N ILE A 132 -12.88 10.57 -3.41
CA ILE A 132 -12.78 9.89 -4.72
C ILE A 132 -13.58 8.58 -4.70
N GLN A 133 -13.47 7.78 -3.63
CA GLN A 133 -14.28 6.56 -3.50
C GLN A 133 -15.78 6.88 -3.52
N ILE A 134 -16.24 7.90 -2.78
CA ILE A 134 -17.64 8.32 -2.79
C ILE A 134 -18.12 8.70 -4.19
N ILE A 135 -17.31 9.45 -4.93
CA ILE A 135 -17.63 9.88 -6.31
C ILE A 135 -17.68 8.68 -7.26
N GLU A 136 -16.69 7.79 -7.21
CA GLU A 136 -16.60 6.65 -8.11
C GLU A 136 -17.68 5.59 -7.82
N LEU A 137 -18.04 5.40 -6.56
CA LEU A 137 -19.18 4.55 -6.18
C LEU A 137 -20.50 5.12 -6.74
N ALA A 138 -20.71 6.42 -6.66
CA ALA A 138 -21.87 7.07 -7.24
C ALA A 138 -21.89 6.95 -8.77
N GLN A 139 -20.75 7.14 -9.44
CA GLN A 139 -20.64 7.01 -10.91
C GLN A 139 -20.89 5.59 -11.42
N ASN A 140 -20.69 4.57 -10.59
CA ASN A 140 -21.00 3.18 -10.90
C ASN A 140 -22.38 2.73 -10.37
N SER A 141 -23.25 3.67 -10.00
CA SER A 141 -24.64 3.46 -9.58
C SER A 141 -25.61 4.19 -10.49
N ASP A 142 -26.92 4.06 -10.22
CA ASP A 142 -27.97 4.79 -10.96
C ASP A 142 -27.93 6.32 -10.75
N ASN A 143 -27.19 6.80 -9.75
CA ASN A 143 -27.11 8.19 -9.33
C ASN A 143 -25.84 8.92 -9.81
N ILE A 144 -25.43 8.71 -11.05
CA ILE A 144 -24.15 9.08 -11.69
C ILE A 144 -23.57 10.47 -11.30
N ASP A 145 -24.41 11.47 -11.06
CA ASP A 145 -23.98 12.88 -10.82
C ASP A 145 -24.29 13.39 -9.40
N TYR A 146 -24.74 12.52 -8.50
CA TYR A 146 -25.11 12.94 -7.15
C TYR A 146 -24.42 12.08 -6.08
N ILE A 147 -23.88 12.73 -5.04
CA ILE A 147 -23.32 12.08 -3.86
C ILE A 147 -24.09 12.50 -2.60
N PRO A 148 -24.18 11.62 -1.57
CA PRO A 148 -24.83 11.95 -0.31
C PRO A 148 -24.05 13.03 0.44
N THR A 149 -24.79 13.83 1.22
CA THR A 149 -24.22 14.80 2.14
C THR A 149 -24.03 14.21 3.53
N GLY A 150 -23.09 14.76 4.27
CA GLY A 150 -22.73 14.31 5.61
C GLY A 150 -21.34 14.73 6.01
N ASN A 151 -20.86 14.15 7.10
CA ASN A 151 -19.53 14.41 7.62
C ASN A 151 -18.84 13.09 7.96
N ILE A 152 -17.54 12.98 7.63
CA ILE A 152 -16.66 11.87 7.97
C ILE A 152 -15.49 12.43 8.77
N ILE A 153 -15.29 11.94 10.00
CA ILE A 153 -14.11 12.21 10.83
C ILE A 153 -13.34 10.91 10.98
N ASP A 154 -12.11 10.89 10.51
CA ASP A 154 -11.40 9.62 10.33
C ASP A 154 -9.89 9.76 10.56
N GLN A 155 -9.26 8.67 11.00
CA GLN A 155 -7.82 8.55 11.20
C GLN A 155 -7.42 7.07 11.28
N PRO A 156 -6.15 6.71 10.98
CA PRO A 156 -5.71 5.32 11.05
C PRO A 156 -5.56 4.80 12.47
N GLU A 157 -5.74 3.48 12.63
CA GLU A 157 -5.41 2.74 13.86
C GLU A 157 -3.90 2.57 14.03
N TYR A 158 -3.19 2.23 12.94
CA TYR A 158 -1.73 2.04 12.94
C TYR A 158 -1.03 3.05 12.03
N GLY A 159 0.15 3.51 12.47
CA GLY A 159 0.98 4.45 11.73
C GLY A 159 1.66 3.86 10.49
N TYR A 160 1.90 2.55 10.47
CA TYR A 160 2.49 1.85 9.31
C TYR A 160 1.46 0.93 8.66
N ARG A 161 1.13 1.18 7.41
CA ARG A 161 0.24 0.37 6.59
C ARG A 161 0.93 0.13 5.25
N GLY A 162 1.58 -1.04 5.14
CA GLY A 162 2.47 -1.35 4.04
C GLY A 162 1.95 -2.40 3.07
N THR A 163 2.53 -2.38 1.91
CA THR A 163 2.60 -3.52 1.01
C THR A 163 4.02 -3.63 0.47
N MET A 164 4.52 -4.84 0.27
CA MET A 164 5.80 -5.07 -0.39
C MET A 164 5.54 -5.47 -1.85
N LEU A 165 6.37 -5.00 -2.75
CA LEU A 165 6.44 -5.45 -4.14
C LEU A 165 7.82 -6.04 -4.42
N ASP A 166 7.87 -7.33 -4.72
CA ASP A 166 9.05 -8.00 -5.21
C ASP A 166 9.28 -7.63 -6.68
N VAL A 167 10.38 -6.95 -6.96
CA VAL A 167 10.85 -6.63 -8.31
C VAL A 167 12.07 -7.46 -8.71
N ALA A 168 12.50 -8.37 -7.82
CA ALA A 168 13.70 -9.18 -8.01
C ALA A 168 13.40 -10.51 -8.73
N ARG A 169 12.35 -11.23 -8.35
CA ARG A 169 11.96 -12.49 -9.00
C ARG A 169 11.51 -12.26 -10.43
N HIS A 170 10.66 -11.25 -10.67
CA HIS A 170 10.38 -10.67 -11.98
C HIS A 170 10.59 -9.16 -11.94
N PHE A 171 11.06 -8.58 -13.04
CA PHE A 171 11.32 -7.14 -13.08
C PHE A 171 10.09 -6.38 -13.60
N PHE A 172 9.64 -5.42 -12.83
CA PHE A 172 8.57 -4.48 -13.21
C PHE A 172 9.18 -3.10 -13.46
N ASN A 173 8.87 -2.52 -14.61
CA ASN A 173 9.43 -1.23 -15.00
C ASN A 173 8.82 -0.06 -14.21
N LEU A 174 9.36 1.14 -14.43
CA LEU A 174 8.96 2.37 -13.74
C LEU A 174 7.45 2.64 -13.78
N GLU A 175 6.81 2.45 -14.94
CA GLU A 175 5.38 2.74 -15.10
C GLU A 175 4.49 1.68 -14.42
N GLU A 176 4.93 0.43 -14.38
CA GLU A 176 4.25 -0.64 -13.64
C GLU A 176 4.31 -0.41 -12.13
N VAL A 177 5.46 0.03 -11.61
CA VAL A 177 5.58 0.40 -10.18
C VAL A 177 4.71 1.62 -9.86
N LYS A 178 4.66 2.65 -10.72
CA LYS A 178 3.75 3.81 -10.52
C LYS A 178 2.28 3.40 -10.54
N ARG A 179 1.89 2.49 -11.44
CA ARG A 179 0.53 1.94 -11.48
C ARG A 179 0.18 1.21 -10.18
N HIS A 180 1.13 0.45 -9.63
CA HIS A 180 0.95 -0.19 -8.33
C HIS A 180 0.83 0.85 -7.19
N ILE A 181 1.64 1.91 -7.21
CA ILE A 181 1.53 3.03 -6.26
C ILE A 181 0.15 3.69 -6.32
N ASP A 182 -0.41 3.92 -7.51
CA ASP A 182 -1.76 4.46 -7.68
C ASP A 182 -2.82 3.57 -7.04
N LEU A 183 -2.74 2.26 -7.31
CA LEU A 183 -3.66 1.28 -6.76
C LEU A 183 -3.64 1.26 -5.22
N VAL A 184 -2.45 1.21 -4.61
CA VAL A 184 -2.33 1.07 -3.16
C VAL A 184 -2.63 2.38 -2.41
N SER A 185 -2.35 3.55 -3.02
CA SER A 185 -2.67 4.85 -2.44
C SER A 185 -4.17 5.08 -2.30
N TYR A 186 -4.97 4.52 -3.22
CA TYR A 186 -6.43 4.58 -3.21
C TYR A 186 -7.04 3.97 -1.94
N TYR A 187 -6.37 2.96 -1.37
CA TYR A 187 -6.75 2.31 -0.11
C TYR A 187 -5.98 2.83 1.10
N LYS A 188 -5.38 4.03 1.02
CA LYS A 188 -4.69 4.71 2.13
C LYS A 188 -3.47 3.94 2.68
N ILE A 189 -2.84 3.09 1.87
CA ILE A 189 -1.51 2.53 2.17
C ILE A 189 -0.51 3.68 2.20
N ASN A 190 0.44 3.67 3.16
CA ASN A 190 1.42 4.74 3.33
C ASN A 190 2.89 4.29 3.24
N HIS A 191 3.14 2.99 3.10
CA HIS A 191 4.48 2.45 2.86
C HIS A 191 4.46 1.46 1.69
N LEU A 192 5.40 1.62 0.76
CA LEU A 192 5.69 0.63 -0.27
C LEU A 192 7.11 0.11 -0.06
N HIS A 193 7.21 -1.13 0.39
CA HIS A 193 8.45 -1.85 0.52
C HIS A 193 8.83 -2.41 -0.85
N LEU A 194 10.01 -2.06 -1.35
CA LEU A 194 10.56 -2.56 -2.61
C LEU A 194 11.67 -3.57 -2.34
N HIS A 195 11.41 -4.82 -2.69
CA HIS A 195 12.38 -5.90 -2.62
C HIS A 195 13.28 -5.86 -3.85
N LEU A 196 14.47 -5.21 -3.71
CA LEU A 196 15.32 -4.77 -4.81
C LEU A 196 16.41 -5.76 -5.20
N SER A 197 16.65 -6.80 -4.40
CA SER A 197 17.65 -7.82 -4.68
C SER A 197 17.26 -9.19 -4.15
N ASP A 198 17.53 -10.23 -4.94
CA ASP A 198 17.38 -11.62 -4.56
C ASP A 198 18.32 -12.50 -5.39
N ASP A 199 18.20 -13.83 -5.27
CA ASP A 199 18.99 -14.79 -6.03
C ASP A 199 18.85 -14.63 -7.54
N GLN A 200 17.65 -14.26 -8.04
CA GLN A 200 17.33 -14.15 -9.45
C GLN A 200 17.71 -12.80 -10.05
N GLY A 201 17.79 -11.73 -9.24
CA GLY A 201 18.04 -10.43 -9.80
C GLY A 201 18.46 -9.35 -8.81
N TRP A 202 19.34 -8.47 -9.30
CA TRP A 202 19.70 -7.22 -8.64
C TRP A 202 19.06 -6.05 -9.39
N ARG A 203 18.18 -5.27 -8.78
CA ARG A 203 17.26 -4.37 -9.47
C ARG A 203 17.52 -2.87 -9.29
N ILE A 204 18.63 -2.49 -8.65
CA ILE A 204 18.98 -1.08 -8.40
C ILE A 204 20.46 -0.80 -8.76
N GLU A 205 20.70 0.28 -9.50
CA GLU A 205 22.05 0.73 -9.82
C GLU A 205 22.82 1.13 -8.57
N ILE A 206 24.00 0.52 -8.38
CA ILE A 206 25.01 0.90 -7.39
C ILE A 206 26.25 1.34 -8.13
N LYS A 207 26.53 2.64 -8.17
CA LYS A 207 27.61 3.23 -9.01
C LYS A 207 29.00 2.73 -8.63
N SER A 208 29.24 2.45 -7.34
CA SER A 208 30.49 1.85 -6.87
C SER A 208 30.62 0.35 -7.22
N TRP A 209 29.50 -0.32 -7.58
CA TRP A 209 29.43 -1.74 -7.88
C TRP A 209 28.70 -2.04 -9.20
N PRO A 210 29.20 -1.55 -10.36
CA PRO A 210 28.45 -1.53 -11.63
C PRO A 210 28.06 -2.92 -12.15
N LYS A 211 28.87 -3.97 -11.88
CA LYS A 211 28.54 -5.32 -12.32
C LYS A 211 27.27 -5.91 -11.70
N LEU A 212 26.77 -5.33 -10.60
CA LEU A 212 25.49 -5.75 -10.02
C LEU A 212 24.34 -5.61 -11.03
N THR A 213 24.37 -4.53 -11.83
CA THR A 213 23.38 -4.31 -12.89
C THR A 213 23.85 -4.78 -14.26
N GLU A 214 25.16 -4.79 -14.55
CA GLU A 214 25.70 -5.34 -15.80
C GLU A 214 25.52 -6.86 -15.93
N ILE A 215 25.55 -7.59 -14.81
CA ILE A 215 25.46 -9.06 -14.76
C ILE A 215 24.24 -9.50 -13.93
N GLY A 216 24.13 -9.06 -12.67
CA GLY A 216 23.13 -9.53 -11.72
C GLY A 216 21.69 -9.17 -12.07
N SER A 217 21.47 -8.26 -13.04
CA SER A 217 20.13 -7.86 -13.49
C SER A 217 19.66 -8.55 -14.78
N LEU A 218 20.50 -9.39 -15.39
CA LEU A 218 20.25 -9.88 -16.76
C LEU A 218 19.13 -10.89 -16.90
N THR A 219 18.72 -11.51 -15.80
CA THR A 219 17.70 -12.55 -15.83
C THR A 219 16.63 -12.37 -14.72
N GLU A 220 15.67 -13.28 -14.70
CA GLU A 220 14.57 -13.38 -13.75
C GLU A 220 14.11 -14.85 -13.63
N VAL A 221 13.09 -15.14 -12.84
CA VAL A 221 12.51 -16.49 -12.75
C VAL A 221 12.13 -17.01 -14.14
N GLY A 222 12.45 -18.27 -14.41
CA GLY A 222 12.19 -18.90 -15.71
C GLY A 222 13.17 -18.51 -16.81
N GLY A 223 14.15 -17.63 -16.55
CA GLY A 223 15.18 -17.23 -17.52
C GLY A 223 14.72 -16.11 -18.48
N GLY A 224 13.70 -15.34 -18.11
CA GLY A 224 13.26 -14.17 -18.83
C GLY A 224 14.29 -13.04 -18.84
N LYS A 225 14.00 -11.97 -19.56
CA LYS A 225 14.83 -10.77 -19.61
C LYS A 225 14.59 -9.93 -18.36
N GLY A 226 15.55 -9.91 -17.46
CA GLY A 226 15.50 -9.04 -16.28
C GLY A 226 15.59 -7.55 -16.62
N GLY A 227 15.93 -6.75 -15.63
CA GLY A 227 16.06 -5.30 -15.74
C GLY A 227 16.51 -4.72 -14.39
N PHE A 228 16.64 -3.40 -14.35
CA PHE A 228 17.00 -2.67 -13.13
C PHE A 228 16.54 -1.22 -13.23
N PHE A 229 16.45 -0.55 -12.10
CA PHE A 229 16.26 0.90 -12.02
C PHE A 229 17.62 1.60 -11.94
N THR A 230 17.84 2.61 -12.78
CA THR A 230 18.91 3.58 -12.53
C THR A 230 18.61 4.35 -11.24
N GLN A 231 19.60 4.99 -10.63
CA GLN A 231 19.36 5.81 -9.44
C GLN A 231 18.37 6.96 -9.73
N GLU A 232 18.37 7.48 -10.95
CA GLU A 232 17.43 8.51 -11.40
C GLU A 232 16.00 7.96 -11.48
N GLN A 233 15.80 6.78 -12.06
CA GLN A 233 14.48 6.13 -12.09
C GLN A 233 13.98 5.78 -10.68
N TYR A 234 14.86 5.31 -9.81
CA TYR A 234 14.51 5.06 -8.42
C TYR A 234 14.09 6.34 -7.68
N LYS A 235 14.83 7.46 -7.87
CA LYS A 235 14.42 8.78 -7.33
C LYS A 235 13.07 9.22 -7.87
N GLU A 236 12.76 8.91 -9.11
CA GLU A 236 11.46 9.20 -9.71
C GLU A 236 10.35 8.37 -9.04
N ILE A 237 10.57 7.07 -8.77
CA ILE A 237 9.64 6.23 -7.98
C ILE A 237 9.42 6.86 -6.59
N VAL A 238 10.49 7.21 -5.89
CA VAL A 238 10.45 7.82 -4.55
C VAL A 238 9.65 9.13 -4.57
N SER A 239 9.91 10.01 -5.54
CA SER A 239 9.21 11.29 -5.68
C SER A 239 7.73 11.11 -6.02
N TYR A 240 7.41 10.15 -6.90
CA TYR A 240 6.03 9.83 -7.26
C TYR A 240 5.25 9.28 -6.07
N ALA A 241 5.81 8.32 -5.35
CA ALA A 241 5.22 7.78 -4.12
C ALA A 241 5.01 8.89 -3.06
N ALA A 242 6.00 9.75 -2.85
CA ALA A 242 5.91 10.87 -1.91
C ALA A 242 4.81 11.87 -2.28
N SER A 243 4.52 12.09 -3.57
CA SER A 243 3.41 12.93 -4.02
C SER A 243 2.03 12.38 -3.61
N LYS A 244 1.95 11.10 -3.26
CA LYS A 244 0.78 10.38 -2.76
C LYS A 244 0.90 10.00 -1.28
N PHE A 245 1.87 10.60 -0.58
CA PHE A 245 2.15 10.31 0.83
C PHE A 245 2.41 8.82 1.10
N ILE A 246 3.15 8.19 0.19
CA ILE A 246 3.68 6.84 0.34
C ILE A 246 5.20 6.93 0.49
N THR A 247 5.73 6.33 1.56
CA THR A 247 7.17 6.21 1.81
C THR A 247 7.69 4.93 1.18
N ILE A 248 8.76 5.04 0.37
CA ILE A 248 9.46 3.85 -0.14
C ILE A 248 10.41 3.32 0.94
N VAL A 249 10.32 2.01 1.19
CA VAL A 249 11.24 1.25 2.04
C VAL A 249 12.08 0.34 1.15
N PRO A 250 13.38 0.64 0.92
CA PRO A 250 14.24 -0.23 0.13
C PRO A 250 14.66 -1.46 0.93
N GLU A 251 14.66 -2.63 0.29
CA GLU A 251 15.23 -3.86 0.82
C GLU A 251 16.40 -4.35 -0.03
N ILE A 252 17.47 -4.70 0.65
CA ILE A 252 18.62 -5.45 0.11
C ILE A 252 18.83 -6.67 1.01
N GLU A 253 18.77 -7.84 0.43
CA GLU A 253 18.92 -9.10 1.14
C GLU A 253 20.34 -9.35 1.64
N ILE A 254 20.47 -9.68 2.93
CA ILE A 254 21.74 -9.95 3.63
C ILE A 254 21.51 -10.97 4.77
N PRO A 255 22.34 -12.02 4.88
CA PRO A 255 23.44 -12.41 3.99
C PRO A 255 23.02 -13.42 2.93
N GLY A 256 21.79 -13.96 2.99
CA GLY A 256 21.19 -14.89 2.03
C GLY A 256 20.52 -14.18 0.86
N HIS A 257 19.79 -14.93 0.02
CA HIS A 257 19.06 -14.39 -1.14
C HIS A 257 19.88 -13.42 -2.01
N ILE A 258 21.15 -13.78 -2.27
CA ILE A 258 22.17 -12.84 -2.78
C ILE A 258 22.92 -13.35 -4.02
N ASN A 259 22.45 -14.45 -4.66
CA ASN A 259 23.17 -15.07 -5.77
C ASN A 259 23.41 -14.13 -6.93
N SER A 260 22.54 -13.17 -7.20
CA SER A 260 22.74 -12.13 -8.23
C SER A 260 24.03 -11.32 -8.01
N ALA A 261 24.35 -10.98 -6.76
CA ALA A 261 25.61 -10.32 -6.41
C ALA A 261 26.80 -11.30 -6.46
N LEU A 262 26.60 -12.55 -6.06
CA LEU A 262 27.64 -13.60 -6.11
C LEU A 262 28.03 -13.96 -7.55
N ALA A 263 27.09 -13.88 -8.50
CA ALA A 263 27.33 -14.02 -9.92
C ALA A 263 28.09 -12.81 -10.50
N SER A 264 27.92 -11.63 -9.88
CA SER A 264 28.54 -10.39 -10.33
C SER A 264 30.00 -10.21 -9.83
N TYR A 265 30.31 -10.69 -8.63
CA TYR A 265 31.60 -10.45 -7.97
C TYR A 265 32.17 -11.70 -7.29
N ALA A 266 33.23 -12.29 -7.86
CA ALA A 266 33.87 -13.50 -7.34
C ALA A 266 34.33 -13.36 -5.88
N LYS A 267 34.81 -12.18 -5.46
CA LYS A 267 35.29 -11.94 -4.08
C LYS A 267 34.21 -11.94 -3.01
N LEU A 268 32.93 -11.88 -3.38
CA LEU A 268 31.82 -12.05 -2.44
C LEU A 268 31.59 -13.51 -2.08
N ASN A 269 32.16 -14.45 -2.85
CA ASN A 269 32.12 -15.88 -2.63
C ASN A 269 33.34 -16.38 -1.84
N CYS A 270 33.15 -17.29 -0.89
CA CYS A 270 34.22 -17.81 -0.04
C CYS A 270 35.29 -18.60 -0.79
N ASP A 271 34.95 -19.19 -1.92
CA ASP A 271 35.88 -19.91 -2.79
C ASP A 271 36.50 -19.03 -3.89
N GLY A 272 36.13 -17.73 -3.92
CA GLY A 272 36.63 -16.77 -4.90
C GLY A 272 36.17 -17.02 -6.34
N LYS A 273 35.11 -17.82 -6.57
CA LYS A 273 34.58 -18.14 -7.90
C LYS A 273 33.23 -17.47 -8.11
N LEU A 274 32.97 -16.99 -9.33
CA LEU A 274 31.64 -16.50 -9.72
C LEU A 274 30.61 -17.63 -9.67
N ARG A 275 29.38 -17.27 -9.37
CA ARG A 275 28.21 -18.16 -9.50
C ARG A 275 27.57 -17.97 -10.87
N GLU A 276 26.83 -18.97 -11.31
CA GLU A 276 25.92 -18.85 -12.44
C GLU A 276 24.69 -18.01 -12.04
N LEU A 277 24.09 -17.32 -13.01
CA LEU A 277 22.81 -16.65 -12.80
C LEU A 277 21.73 -17.69 -12.46
N TYR A 278 20.88 -17.35 -11.51
CA TYR A 278 19.84 -18.27 -11.03
C TYR A 278 18.46 -17.86 -11.57
N THR A 279 17.69 -18.84 -12.04
CA THR A 279 16.37 -18.63 -12.65
C THR A 279 15.27 -19.49 -12.03
N GLY A 280 15.62 -20.26 -11.01
CA GLY A 280 14.67 -21.10 -10.26
C GLY A 280 13.94 -20.31 -9.15
N ILE A 281 13.15 -21.04 -8.36
CA ILE A 281 12.40 -20.50 -7.21
C ILE A 281 12.83 -21.11 -5.87
N GLY A 282 13.91 -21.91 -5.84
CA GLY A 282 14.45 -22.46 -4.60
C GLY A 282 15.15 -21.38 -3.78
N VAL A 283 15.10 -21.50 -2.46
CA VAL A 283 15.59 -20.51 -1.49
C VAL A 283 16.69 -21.06 -0.57
N GLY A 284 17.41 -20.19 0.14
CA GLY A 284 18.29 -20.55 1.25
C GLY A 284 19.65 -21.12 0.87
N PHE A 285 20.02 -21.18 -0.42
CA PHE A 285 21.26 -21.80 -0.91
C PHE A 285 22.43 -20.83 -1.05
N SER A 286 22.17 -19.53 -1.15
CA SER A 286 23.19 -18.50 -1.35
C SER A 286 23.57 -17.81 -0.05
N THR A 287 24.81 -17.35 0.04
CA THR A 287 25.29 -16.53 1.17
C THR A 287 26.55 -15.76 0.81
N LEU A 288 26.65 -14.53 1.30
CA LEU A 288 27.91 -13.77 1.28
C LEU A 288 29.00 -14.49 2.08
N CYS A 289 30.24 -14.36 1.65
CA CYS A 289 31.38 -14.78 2.45
C CYS A 289 31.65 -13.76 3.56
N ASN A 290 31.76 -14.21 4.83
CA ASN A 290 32.01 -13.34 5.97
C ASN A 290 33.45 -12.78 5.93
N THR A 291 33.65 -11.67 5.24
CA THR A 291 34.94 -10.99 5.03
C THR A 291 34.75 -9.46 5.07
N GLU A 292 35.84 -8.74 5.34
CA GLU A 292 35.82 -7.25 5.27
C GLU A 292 35.41 -6.73 3.89
N TYR A 293 35.69 -7.48 2.82
CA TYR A 293 35.27 -7.11 1.47
C TYR A 293 33.74 -7.13 1.33
N SER A 294 33.07 -8.10 1.95
CA SER A 294 31.60 -8.17 1.97
C SER A 294 30.99 -7.04 2.82
N TYR A 295 31.63 -6.66 3.90
CA TYR A 295 31.14 -5.50 4.69
C TYR A 295 31.39 -4.15 3.99
N GLN A 296 32.46 -4.02 3.22
CA GLN A 296 32.66 -2.86 2.35
C GLN A 296 31.58 -2.79 1.27
N PHE A 297 31.24 -3.94 0.67
CA PHE A 297 30.14 -4.05 -0.28
C PHE A 297 28.81 -3.59 0.37
N ILE A 298 28.46 -4.10 1.53
CA ILE A 298 27.24 -3.75 2.27
C ILE A 298 27.23 -2.24 2.60
N ASP A 299 28.35 -1.69 3.10
CA ASP A 299 28.45 -0.26 3.45
C ASP A 299 28.23 0.64 2.23
N ASP A 300 28.83 0.31 1.09
CA ASP A 300 28.69 1.07 -0.14
C ASP A 300 27.25 1.04 -0.68
N VAL A 301 26.60 -0.14 -0.67
CA VAL A 301 25.22 -0.34 -1.11
C VAL A 301 24.26 0.45 -0.23
N VAL A 302 24.35 0.28 1.08
CA VAL A 302 23.50 1.00 2.05
C VAL A 302 23.70 2.50 1.95
N ARG A 303 24.93 2.97 1.81
CA ARG A 303 25.27 4.38 1.62
C ARG A 303 24.59 4.97 0.39
N GLU A 304 24.73 4.33 -0.76
CA GLU A 304 24.20 4.86 -2.03
C GLU A 304 22.67 4.88 -2.01
N ILE A 305 22.00 3.79 -1.61
CA ILE A 305 20.55 3.73 -1.54
C ILE A 305 20.00 4.69 -0.49
N SER A 306 20.60 4.77 0.70
CA SER A 306 20.16 5.69 1.75
C SER A 306 20.24 7.16 1.30
N SER A 307 21.20 7.52 0.44
CA SER A 307 21.35 8.89 -0.08
C SER A 307 20.22 9.32 -1.00
N ILE A 308 19.51 8.38 -1.61
CA ILE A 308 18.41 8.60 -2.57
C ILE A 308 17.05 8.15 -2.04
N SER A 309 17.00 7.62 -0.81
CA SER A 309 15.78 7.18 -0.12
C SER A 309 15.56 8.06 1.11
N PRO A 310 14.71 9.09 1.07
CA PRO A 310 14.50 10.00 2.20
C PRO A 310 13.74 9.35 3.36
N GLY A 311 13.03 8.24 3.15
CA GLY A 311 12.31 7.50 4.19
C GLY A 311 13.25 7.03 5.32
N SER A 312 12.69 6.86 6.51
CA SER A 312 13.47 6.56 7.72
C SER A 312 13.95 5.11 7.79
N TYR A 313 13.40 4.21 6.99
CA TYR A 313 13.64 2.77 7.08
C TYR A 313 14.58 2.25 5.99
N PHE A 314 15.30 1.18 6.33
CA PHE A 314 16.05 0.35 5.39
C PHE A 314 15.87 -1.11 5.81
N HIS A 315 15.36 -1.94 4.91
CA HIS A 315 15.14 -3.36 5.15
C HIS A 315 16.37 -4.17 4.71
N ILE A 316 16.82 -5.08 5.58
CA ILE A 316 18.04 -5.88 5.37
C ILE A 316 17.76 -7.35 5.04
N GLY A 317 16.49 -7.73 4.87
CA GLY A 317 16.07 -9.12 4.69
C GLY A 317 16.36 -9.97 5.91
N GLY A 318 17.15 -11.01 5.74
CA GLY A 318 17.71 -11.83 6.82
C GLY A 318 17.01 -13.17 7.02
N ASP A 319 15.98 -13.47 6.26
CA ASP A 319 15.27 -14.74 6.31
C ASP A 319 16.01 -15.87 5.58
N GLU A 320 15.57 -17.09 5.79
CA GLU A 320 15.94 -18.32 5.07
C GLU A 320 17.44 -18.52 4.76
N SER A 321 18.33 -17.90 5.50
CA SER A 321 19.78 -17.90 5.24
C SER A 321 20.43 -19.24 5.63
N TYR A 322 19.91 -20.36 5.09
CA TYR A 322 20.28 -21.72 5.51
C TYR A 322 21.73 -22.11 5.14
N ALA A 323 22.29 -21.52 4.08
CA ALA A 323 23.69 -21.70 3.71
C ALA A 323 24.67 -20.99 4.64
N THR A 324 24.21 -20.04 5.46
CA THR A 324 25.04 -19.25 6.36
C THR A 324 25.20 -19.94 7.71
N LYS A 325 26.45 -20.12 8.16
CA LYS A 325 26.68 -20.64 9.51
C LYS A 325 26.11 -19.68 10.55
N LYS A 326 25.47 -20.22 11.58
CA LYS A 326 24.81 -19.40 12.62
C LYS A 326 25.70 -18.29 13.21
N LYS A 327 27.00 -18.57 13.45
CA LYS A 327 27.95 -17.56 13.95
C LYS A 327 28.12 -16.41 12.96
N ASP A 328 28.32 -16.74 11.67
CA ASP A 328 28.51 -15.76 10.59
C ASP A 328 27.22 -14.97 10.36
N TYR A 329 26.05 -15.62 10.43
CA TYR A 329 24.75 -14.96 10.34
C TYR A 329 24.58 -13.88 11.44
N ILE A 330 24.83 -14.25 12.70
CA ILE A 330 24.77 -13.29 13.83
C ILE A 330 25.69 -12.10 13.59
N GLU A 331 26.90 -12.34 13.12
CA GLU A 331 27.87 -11.29 12.82
C GLU A 331 27.41 -10.39 11.66
N PHE A 332 26.87 -10.99 10.57
CA PHE A 332 26.31 -10.24 9.45
C PHE A 332 25.19 -9.32 9.91
N ILE A 333 24.16 -9.84 10.58
CA ILE A 333 23.03 -9.04 11.07
C ILE A 333 23.50 -7.91 11.99
N SER A 334 24.41 -8.22 12.92
CA SER A 334 24.90 -7.22 13.88
C SER A 334 25.65 -6.08 13.18
N ARG A 335 26.61 -6.41 12.31
CA ARG A 335 27.41 -5.41 11.60
C ARG A 335 26.60 -4.64 10.55
N THR A 336 25.71 -5.30 9.83
CA THR A 336 24.81 -4.65 8.86
C THR A 336 23.88 -3.66 9.56
N SER A 337 23.35 -4.03 10.72
CA SER A 337 22.50 -3.13 11.53
C SER A 337 23.22 -1.84 11.93
N GLU A 338 24.48 -1.93 12.34
CA GLU A 338 25.31 -0.75 12.65
C GLU A 338 25.66 0.06 11.38
N ILE A 339 25.86 -0.59 10.24
CA ILE A 339 26.06 0.09 8.95
C ILE A 339 24.79 0.90 8.56
N VAL A 340 23.61 0.30 8.64
CA VAL A 340 22.35 0.99 8.34
C VAL A 340 22.15 2.20 9.26
N LYS A 341 22.38 2.02 10.55
CA LYS A 341 22.31 3.10 11.56
C LYS A 341 23.30 4.24 11.30
N LYS A 342 24.50 3.94 10.80
CA LYS A 342 25.53 4.94 10.42
C LYS A 342 24.97 5.93 9.37
N TYR A 343 24.03 5.51 8.52
CA TYR A 343 23.38 6.35 7.52
C TYR A 343 22.03 6.92 7.98
N ASN A 344 21.79 6.97 9.30
CA ASN A 344 20.59 7.52 9.94
C ASN A 344 19.28 6.82 9.50
N LYS A 345 19.36 5.51 9.21
CA LYS A 345 18.18 4.69 8.93
C LYS A 345 17.86 3.77 10.10
N THR A 346 16.58 3.50 10.28
CA THR A 346 16.08 2.46 11.17
C THR A 346 16.07 1.14 10.41
N VAL A 347 16.65 0.11 11.02
CA VAL A 347 16.68 -1.23 10.45
C VAL A 347 15.29 -1.83 10.50
N ILE A 348 14.84 -2.41 9.40
CA ILE A 348 13.78 -3.42 9.33
C ILE A 348 14.44 -4.72 8.87
N GLY A 349 13.93 -5.87 9.27
CA GLY A 349 14.25 -7.17 8.71
C GLY A 349 13.25 -8.22 9.14
N TRP A 350 13.22 -9.32 8.42
CA TRP A 350 12.36 -10.44 8.75
C TRP A 350 12.66 -10.94 10.17
N ASP A 351 11.70 -11.52 10.84
CA ASP A 351 11.81 -11.80 12.28
C ASP A 351 13.06 -12.61 12.68
N ASP A 352 13.69 -13.34 11.76
CA ASP A 352 14.94 -14.08 11.97
C ASP A 352 16.12 -13.20 12.43
N ILE A 353 16.14 -11.90 12.08
CA ILE A 353 17.24 -10.99 12.47
C ILE A 353 17.33 -10.77 13.98
N TYR A 354 16.34 -11.22 14.76
CA TYR A 354 16.41 -11.15 16.23
C TYR A 354 17.66 -11.86 16.81
N LEU A 355 18.26 -12.79 16.06
CA LEU A 355 19.46 -13.51 16.47
C LEU A 355 20.69 -12.62 16.57
N GLY A 356 20.82 -11.59 15.71
CA GLY A 356 21.93 -10.64 15.71
C GLY A 356 21.84 -9.63 16.84
N ASP A 357 22.93 -8.91 17.10
CA ASP A 357 22.93 -7.76 18.02
C ASP A 357 22.35 -6.54 17.29
N ILE A 358 21.04 -6.35 17.42
CA ILE A 358 20.27 -5.31 16.73
C ILE A 358 20.06 -4.08 17.62
N PRO A 359 20.13 -2.85 17.08
CA PRO A 359 19.85 -1.62 17.82
C PRO A 359 18.43 -1.59 18.41
N PRO A 360 18.20 -0.88 19.52
CA PRO A 360 16.85 -0.59 19.99
C PRO A 360 16.01 0.10 18.89
N ASN A 361 14.71 -0.17 18.88
CA ASN A 361 13.76 0.29 17.86
C ASN A 361 13.98 -0.29 16.44
N THR A 362 14.89 -1.25 16.24
CA THR A 362 14.86 -2.11 15.04
C THR A 362 13.47 -2.69 14.88
N VAL A 363 12.95 -2.74 13.66
CA VAL A 363 11.65 -3.32 13.37
C VAL A 363 11.84 -4.79 12.98
N LEU A 364 11.25 -5.70 13.75
CA LEU A 364 11.14 -7.10 13.39
C LEU A 364 9.86 -7.29 12.58
N GLN A 365 9.98 -7.72 11.33
CA GLN A 365 8.82 -8.03 10.49
C GLN A 365 8.40 -9.48 10.73
N PHE A 366 7.27 -9.65 11.42
CA PHE A 366 6.71 -10.96 11.76
C PHE A 366 6.07 -11.60 10.54
N TRP A 367 6.74 -12.56 9.92
CA TRP A 367 6.27 -13.21 8.71
C TRP A 367 6.02 -14.72 8.86
N ASN A 368 6.86 -15.41 9.62
CA ASN A 368 6.94 -16.87 9.65
C ASN A 368 5.77 -17.49 10.42
N TYR A 369 4.58 -17.39 9.83
CA TYR A 369 3.35 -18.00 10.29
C TYR A 369 2.71 -18.78 9.14
N SER A 370 2.75 -20.12 9.24
CA SER A 370 2.19 -21.04 8.25
C SER A 370 1.17 -21.96 8.90
N GLN A 371 0.09 -22.28 8.19
CA GLN A 371 -0.88 -23.29 8.63
C GLN A 371 -0.41 -24.71 8.36
N ASN A 372 0.59 -24.88 7.49
CA ASN A 372 1.11 -26.18 7.08
C ASN A 372 2.22 -26.69 8.01
N GLU A 373 2.72 -25.86 8.92
CA GLU A 373 3.79 -26.21 9.86
C GLU A 373 3.29 -26.18 11.31
N PRO A 374 3.72 -27.14 12.15
CA PRO A 374 3.38 -27.12 13.57
C PRO A 374 4.15 -26.01 14.29
N GLY A 375 3.45 -25.27 15.15
CA GLY A 375 4.02 -24.17 15.93
C GLY A 375 3.94 -22.81 15.22
N ASN A 376 4.50 -21.81 15.86
CA ASN A 376 4.56 -20.44 15.35
C ASN A 376 5.99 -19.89 15.54
N LYS A 377 6.87 -20.31 14.64
CA LYS A 377 8.31 -19.95 14.70
C LYS A 377 8.50 -18.43 14.71
N GLY A 378 7.73 -17.70 13.90
CA GLY A 378 7.83 -16.24 13.84
C GLY A 378 7.43 -15.61 15.16
N LEU A 379 6.35 -16.06 15.82
CA LEU A 379 5.98 -15.58 17.14
C LEU A 379 7.08 -15.86 18.16
N ASP A 380 7.68 -17.06 18.15
CA ASP A 380 8.80 -17.38 19.02
C ASP A 380 10.01 -16.46 18.77
N ASN A 381 10.31 -16.12 17.51
CA ASN A 381 11.36 -15.19 17.14
C ASN A 381 11.06 -13.79 17.70
N ILE A 382 9.84 -13.28 17.51
CA ILE A 382 9.41 -11.99 18.05
C ILE A 382 9.55 -11.96 19.57
N LEU A 383 8.98 -12.95 20.27
CA LEU A 383 9.04 -13.00 21.75
C LEU A 383 10.48 -13.06 22.29
N ASN A 384 11.35 -13.83 21.64
CA ASN A 384 12.77 -13.87 21.97
C ASN A 384 13.47 -12.52 21.68
N GLY A 385 13.07 -11.85 20.62
CA GLY A 385 13.58 -10.54 20.20
C GLY A 385 13.17 -9.40 21.12
N LEU A 386 12.02 -9.47 21.81
CA LEU A 386 11.50 -8.37 22.66
C LEU A 386 12.49 -7.86 23.71
N LYS A 387 13.42 -8.70 24.16
CA LYS A 387 14.48 -8.33 25.11
C LYS A 387 15.41 -7.22 24.59
N LYS A 388 15.50 -7.05 23.26
CA LYS A 388 16.30 -6.02 22.58
C LYS A 388 15.51 -4.74 22.27
N GLN A 389 14.28 -4.65 22.80
CA GLN A 389 13.37 -3.51 22.64
C GLN A 389 13.05 -3.14 21.17
N PRO A 390 12.75 -4.11 20.31
CA PRO A 390 12.35 -3.84 18.93
C PRO A 390 10.95 -3.23 18.87
N LYS A 391 10.60 -2.78 17.67
CA LYS A 391 9.22 -2.64 17.21
C LYS A 391 8.84 -3.86 16.37
N VAL A 392 7.54 -4.06 16.14
CA VAL A 392 7.02 -5.20 15.38
C VAL A 392 6.14 -4.70 14.23
N LEU A 393 6.43 -5.17 13.03
CA LEU A 393 5.59 -5.02 11.85
C LEU A 393 4.93 -6.39 11.56
N VAL A 394 3.60 -6.42 11.47
CA VAL A 394 2.86 -7.68 11.41
C VAL A 394 2.54 -8.05 9.96
N SER A 395 3.07 -9.17 9.49
CA SER A 395 2.97 -9.67 8.11
C SER A 395 2.82 -11.20 8.03
N PRO A 396 1.92 -11.86 8.81
CA PRO A 396 1.87 -13.32 8.91
C PRO A 396 1.54 -13.96 7.56
N ALA A 397 2.43 -14.81 7.06
CA ALA A 397 2.37 -15.34 5.69
C ALA A 397 1.04 -16.05 5.37
N ALA A 398 0.50 -16.84 6.30
CA ALA A 398 -0.76 -17.56 6.10
C ALA A 398 -2.02 -16.68 6.09
N LEU A 399 -1.88 -15.37 6.32
CA LEU A 399 -3.00 -14.42 6.41
C LEU A 399 -2.84 -13.19 5.49
N MET A 400 -1.59 -12.72 5.25
CA MET A 400 -1.34 -11.44 4.59
C MET A 400 -0.53 -11.54 3.29
N TYR A 401 0.11 -12.66 2.97
CA TYR A 401 0.90 -12.76 1.75
C TYR A 401 -0.01 -12.79 0.52
N LEU A 402 0.17 -11.80 -0.35
CA LEU A 402 -0.63 -11.60 -1.55
C LEU A 402 -0.29 -12.61 -2.67
N ASP A 403 0.88 -13.23 -2.61
CA ASP A 403 1.29 -14.29 -3.53
C ASP A 403 0.72 -15.68 -3.17
N MET A 404 0.12 -15.86 -1.99
CA MET A 404 -0.56 -17.12 -1.69
C MET A 404 -1.83 -17.26 -2.54
N LYS A 405 -2.05 -18.46 -3.08
CA LYS A 405 -3.24 -18.81 -3.86
C LYS A 405 -4.52 -18.55 -3.09
N TYR A 406 -5.55 -18.08 -3.77
CA TYR A 406 -6.88 -17.92 -3.17
C TYR A 406 -7.51 -19.27 -2.82
N ASP A 407 -7.34 -20.26 -3.70
CA ASP A 407 -7.84 -21.62 -3.57
C ASP A 407 -7.00 -22.62 -4.39
N SER A 408 -7.41 -23.88 -4.39
CA SER A 408 -6.72 -24.95 -5.14
C SER A 408 -6.85 -24.83 -6.66
N LEU A 409 -7.77 -24.04 -7.19
CA LEU A 409 -8.02 -23.83 -8.62
C LEU A 409 -7.23 -22.65 -9.17
N THR A 410 -6.80 -21.73 -8.30
CA THR A 410 -5.99 -20.57 -8.67
C THR A 410 -4.66 -21.02 -9.27
N LYS A 411 -4.32 -20.51 -10.46
CA LYS A 411 -3.06 -20.84 -11.15
C LYS A 411 -1.88 -20.02 -10.63
N LEU A 412 -2.08 -18.68 -10.52
CA LEU A 412 -1.07 -17.76 -10.00
C LEU A 412 -0.92 -17.92 -8.49
N GLY A 413 0.28 -17.68 -8.00
CA GLY A 413 0.62 -17.74 -6.59
C GLY A 413 1.17 -19.09 -6.15
N LEU A 414 1.65 -19.12 -4.92
CA LEU A 414 2.16 -20.29 -4.21
C LEU A 414 1.18 -20.74 -3.11
N ASN A 415 1.46 -21.84 -2.42
CA ASN A 415 0.57 -22.34 -1.36
C ASN A 415 1.35 -22.93 -0.16
N TRP A 416 2.62 -22.55 -0.02
CA TRP A 416 3.46 -23.07 1.05
C TRP A 416 2.96 -22.68 2.45
N ALA A 417 2.40 -21.46 2.61
CA ALA A 417 1.77 -21.02 3.87
C ALA A 417 0.26 -21.38 3.96
N GLY A 418 -0.31 -21.99 2.91
CA GLY A 418 -1.72 -22.35 2.78
C GLY A 418 -2.46 -21.48 1.77
N PHE A 419 -3.77 -21.70 1.64
CA PHE A 419 -4.63 -20.86 0.80
C PHE A 419 -5.16 -19.67 1.61
N ILE A 420 -5.25 -18.51 0.95
CA ILE A 420 -5.80 -17.29 1.56
C ILE A 420 -6.93 -16.77 0.69
N ASP A 421 -8.17 -17.13 1.02
CA ASP A 421 -9.32 -16.48 0.43
C ASP A 421 -9.54 -15.08 1.01
N VAL A 422 -10.47 -14.32 0.44
CA VAL A 422 -10.73 -12.93 0.82
C VAL A 422 -11.18 -12.81 2.28
N LYS A 423 -12.02 -13.74 2.75
CA LYS A 423 -12.52 -13.72 4.13
C LYS A 423 -11.42 -14.04 5.12
N LYS A 424 -10.63 -15.08 4.85
CA LYS A 424 -9.51 -15.47 5.70
C LYS A 424 -8.46 -14.35 5.83
N GLY A 425 -8.18 -13.63 4.73
CA GLY A 425 -7.28 -12.49 4.76
C GLY A 425 -7.80 -11.30 5.57
N TYR A 426 -9.12 -11.19 5.76
CA TYR A 426 -9.75 -10.05 6.44
C TYR A 426 -10.22 -10.32 7.87
N ASP A 427 -10.83 -11.50 8.14
CA ASP A 427 -11.60 -11.78 9.35
C ASP A 427 -10.71 -12.25 10.52
N TRP A 428 -9.72 -11.43 10.87
CA TRP A 428 -8.81 -11.66 11.99
C TRP A 428 -8.38 -10.33 12.62
N SER A 429 -7.78 -10.40 13.81
CA SER A 429 -7.15 -9.25 14.45
C SER A 429 -5.88 -9.63 15.18
N ILE A 430 -4.94 -8.69 15.24
CA ILE A 430 -3.63 -8.89 15.88
C ILE A 430 -3.82 -9.28 17.35
N GLU A 431 -4.68 -8.56 18.06
CA GLU A 431 -4.91 -8.72 19.51
C GLU A 431 -5.50 -10.09 19.87
N LYS A 432 -6.27 -10.69 18.93
CA LYS A 432 -6.87 -12.01 19.15
C LYS A 432 -5.92 -13.15 18.79
N LEU A 433 -5.13 -12.98 17.71
CA LEU A 433 -4.27 -14.05 17.23
C LEU A 433 -2.89 -14.05 17.88
N PHE A 434 -2.38 -12.88 18.27
CA PHE A 434 -1.03 -12.70 18.81
C PHE A 434 -1.04 -11.84 20.09
N PRO A 435 -1.85 -12.24 21.11
CA PRO A 435 -2.02 -11.45 22.33
C PRO A 435 -0.73 -11.33 23.14
N GLU A 436 0.28 -12.15 22.86
CA GLU A 436 1.59 -12.12 23.50
C GLU A 436 2.46 -10.94 23.03
N ILE A 437 2.17 -10.35 21.87
CA ILE A 437 2.90 -9.18 21.36
C ILE A 437 2.31 -7.93 22.01
N PRO A 438 3.08 -7.16 22.78
CA PRO A 438 2.57 -5.94 23.40
C PRO A 438 2.11 -4.92 22.34
N SER A 439 0.93 -4.36 22.51
CA SER A 439 0.32 -3.45 21.52
C SER A 439 1.16 -2.19 21.26
N ASP A 440 1.87 -1.69 22.28
CA ASP A 440 2.80 -0.54 22.15
C ASP A 440 4.06 -0.84 21.34
N LYS A 441 4.33 -2.10 21.02
CA LYS A 441 5.42 -2.54 20.15
C LYS A 441 5.00 -2.63 18.68
N ILE A 442 3.72 -2.82 18.41
CA ILE A 442 3.19 -2.98 17.05
C ILE A 442 3.14 -1.61 16.36
N ILE A 443 3.83 -1.47 15.22
CA ILE A 443 3.79 -0.22 14.42
C ILE A 443 2.74 -0.28 13.32
N GLY A 444 2.33 -1.48 12.92
CA GLY A 444 1.34 -1.67 11.87
C GLY A 444 1.41 -3.02 11.18
N VAL A 445 0.92 -3.04 9.95
CA VAL A 445 0.79 -4.25 9.11
C VAL A 445 1.40 -4.02 7.74
N GLU A 446 1.89 -5.10 7.13
CA GLU A 446 2.35 -5.09 5.74
C GLU A 446 1.92 -6.37 5.01
N ALA A 447 1.44 -6.20 3.77
CA ALA A 447 1.04 -7.29 2.89
C ALA A 447 2.09 -7.51 1.79
N PRO A 448 2.98 -8.50 1.93
CA PRO A 448 3.97 -8.83 0.91
C PRO A 448 3.34 -9.42 -0.36
N LEU A 449 3.87 -9.00 -1.52
CA LEU A 449 3.55 -9.55 -2.85
C LEU A 449 4.83 -10.06 -3.50
N TRP A 450 5.14 -11.35 -3.30
CA TRP A 450 6.21 -12.04 -3.99
C TRP A 450 5.80 -12.36 -5.43
N THR A 451 6.77 -12.39 -6.34
CA THR A 451 6.47 -12.40 -7.77
C THR A 451 7.02 -13.61 -8.53
N GLU A 452 7.31 -14.73 -7.87
CA GLU A 452 7.77 -15.95 -8.54
C GLU A 452 6.82 -16.42 -9.64
N THR A 453 5.53 -16.13 -9.50
CA THR A 453 4.49 -16.57 -10.45
C THR A 453 3.82 -15.43 -11.21
N ALA A 454 4.18 -14.18 -10.93
CA ALA A 454 3.60 -13.00 -11.56
C ALA A 454 4.69 -12.21 -12.32
N SER A 455 4.47 -11.97 -13.61
CA SER A 455 5.46 -11.39 -14.53
C SER A 455 5.00 -10.11 -15.23
N ASN A 456 3.79 -9.62 -14.91
CA ASN A 456 3.21 -8.42 -15.52
C ASN A 456 2.18 -7.76 -14.59
N SER A 457 1.83 -6.50 -14.88
CA SER A 457 0.88 -5.71 -14.07
C SER A 457 -0.49 -6.38 -13.87
N SER A 458 -1.01 -7.06 -14.89
CA SER A 458 -2.32 -7.74 -14.78
C SER A 458 -2.29 -8.89 -13.78
N GLU A 459 -1.18 -9.62 -13.71
CA GLU A 459 -0.98 -10.70 -12.74
C GLU A 459 -0.73 -10.17 -11.32
N LEU A 460 0.00 -9.04 -11.20
CA LEU A 460 0.12 -8.33 -9.91
C LEU A 460 -1.24 -7.90 -9.37
N GLU A 461 -2.07 -7.28 -10.23
CA GLU A 461 -3.42 -6.84 -9.87
C GLU A 461 -4.30 -8.00 -9.42
N PHE A 462 -4.25 -9.13 -10.15
CA PHE A 462 -4.97 -10.34 -9.78
C PHE A 462 -4.58 -10.88 -8.40
N LEU A 463 -3.30 -10.89 -8.08
CA LEU A 463 -2.83 -11.34 -6.77
C LEU A 463 -3.13 -10.31 -5.66
N THR A 464 -3.07 -9.02 -5.99
CA THR A 464 -3.33 -7.92 -5.06
C THR A 464 -4.81 -7.82 -4.69
N LEU A 465 -5.67 -7.86 -5.69
CA LEU A 465 -7.12 -7.67 -5.52
C LEU A 465 -7.88 -9.00 -5.58
N PRO A 466 -8.86 -9.18 -4.69
CA PRO A 466 -9.48 -8.21 -3.79
C PRO A 466 -8.96 -8.25 -2.34
N ARG A 467 -7.80 -8.78 -2.01
CA ARG A 467 -7.31 -8.93 -0.62
C ARG A 467 -6.72 -7.65 -0.03
N LEU A 468 -5.94 -6.88 -0.81
CA LEU A 468 -5.25 -5.68 -0.33
C LEU A 468 -6.18 -4.64 0.35
N PRO A 469 -7.40 -4.35 -0.18
CA PRO A 469 -8.34 -3.47 0.50
C PRO A 469 -8.65 -3.89 1.95
N GLY A 470 -8.76 -5.20 2.20
CA GLY A 470 -8.95 -5.74 3.55
C GLY A 470 -7.75 -5.54 4.47
N TYR A 471 -6.55 -5.70 3.94
CA TYR A 471 -5.32 -5.45 4.71
C TYR A 471 -5.15 -3.96 5.02
N ALA A 472 -5.52 -3.09 4.08
CA ALA A 472 -5.59 -1.65 4.32
C ALA A 472 -6.59 -1.30 5.44
N GLU A 473 -7.74 -1.96 5.46
CA GLU A 473 -8.74 -1.77 6.51
C GLU A 473 -8.29 -2.33 7.86
N ILE A 474 -7.57 -3.46 7.91
CA ILE A 474 -6.94 -3.95 9.15
C ILE A 474 -5.99 -2.91 9.74
N GLY A 475 -5.24 -2.22 8.91
CA GLY A 475 -4.28 -1.20 9.35
C GLY A 475 -4.91 0.17 9.66
N TRP A 476 -6.08 0.47 9.11
CA TRP A 476 -6.74 1.77 9.22
C TRP A 476 -7.88 1.78 10.23
N THR A 477 -8.80 0.82 10.14
CA THR A 477 -10.06 0.82 10.86
C THR A 477 -9.95 0.06 12.17
N LYS A 478 -10.49 0.64 13.25
CA LYS A 478 -10.55 -0.04 14.55
C LYS A 478 -11.21 -1.40 14.43
N THR A 479 -10.64 -2.41 15.07
CA THR A 479 -11.17 -3.80 15.06
C THR A 479 -12.66 -3.87 15.41
N SER A 480 -13.14 -3.02 16.33
CA SER A 480 -14.55 -2.98 16.75
C SER A 480 -15.54 -2.48 15.68
N LEU A 481 -15.05 -1.84 14.63
CA LEU A 481 -15.84 -1.30 13.51
C LEU A 481 -15.76 -2.20 12.26
N ARG A 482 -14.92 -3.23 12.26
CA ARG A 482 -14.79 -4.15 11.12
C ARG A 482 -15.83 -5.27 11.21
N ASP A 483 -16.59 -5.45 10.16
CA ASP A 483 -17.59 -6.51 9.99
C ASP A 483 -17.48 -7.16 8.61
N TRP A 484 -17.37 -8.47 8.56
CA TRP A 484 -17.23 -9.20 7.29
C TRP A 484 -18.46 -9.04 6.38
N SER A 485 -19.67 -9.00 6.92
CA SER A 485 -20.90 -8.90 6.11
C SER A 485 -20.97 -7.56 5.39
N GLU A 486 -20.64 -6.48 6.09
CA GLU A 486 -20.58 -5.12 5.52
C GLU A 486 -19.42 -5.00 4.54
N TYR A 487 -18.22 -5.46 4.95
CA TYR A 487 -17.01 -5.40 4.13
C TYR A 487 -17.17 -6.13 2.79
N LYS A 488 -17.73 -7.35 2.77
CA LYS A 488 -17.92 -8.10 1.52
C LYS A 488 -18.84 -7.38 0.54
N GLY A 489 -19.89 -6.71 1.05
CA GLY A 489 -20.80 -5.89 0.25
C GLY A 489 -20.11 -4.66 -0.34
N SER A 490 -19.28 -3.99 0.46
CA SER A 490 -18.45 -2.88 0.01
C SER A 490 -17.47 -3.32 -1.08
N LEU A 491 -16.82 -4.45 -0.87
CA LEU A 491 -15.83 -4.99 -1.81
C LEU A 491 -16.47 -5.39 -3.16
N ALA A 492 -17.70 -5.90 -3.14
CA ALA A 492 -18.45 -6.18 -4.35
C ALA A 492 -18.70 -4.90 -5.18
N LYS A 493 -19.07 -3.78 -4.54
CA LYS A 493 -19.22 -2.49 -5.21
C LYS A 493 -17.87 -1.96 -5.75
N HIS A 494 -16.76 -2.16 -5.04
CA HIS A 494 -15.42 -1.81 -5.53
C HIS A 494 -15.01 -2.61 -6.78
N SER A 495 -15.51 -3.83 -6.96
CA SER A 495 -15.21 -4.60 -8.18
C SER A 495 -15.73 -3.91 -9.45
N LEU A 496 -16.81 -3.14 -9.38
CA LEU A 496 -17.31 -2.33 -10.49
C LEU A 496 -16.34 -1.18 -10.84
N ILE A 497 -15.72 -0.58 -9.81
CA ILE A 497 -14.68 0.45 -10.01
C ILE A 497 -13.46 -0.16 -10.70
N TRP A 498 -13.00 -1.34 -10.27
CA TRP A 498 -11.88 -2.02 -10.93
C TRP A 498 -12.17 -2.33 -12.38
N GLN A 499 -13.38 -2.83 -12.68
CA GLN A 499 -13.83 -3.10 -14.06
C GLN A 499 -13.83 -1.82 -14.91
N SER A 500 -14.39 -0.71 -14.39
CA SER A 500 -14.45 0.56 -15.11
C SER A 500 -13.07 1.15 -15.42
N LYS A 501 -12.06 0.82 -14.59
CA LYS A 501 -10.65 1.25 -14.73
C LYS A 501 -9.76 0.23 -15.46
N ASN A 502 -10.32 -0.87 -15.95
CA ASN A 502 -9.57 -1.99 -16.54
C ASN A 502 -8.44 -2.49 -15.60
N ILE A 503 -8.73 -2.62 -14.31
CA ILE A 503 -7.87 -3.22 -13.31
C ILE A 503 -8.28 -4.68 -13.16
N ASN A 504 -7.31 -5.60 -13.27
CA ASN A 504 -7.57 -7.03 -13.10
C ASN A 504 -7.73 -7.39 -11.61
N TYR A 505 -8.51 -8.42 -11.31
CA TYR A 505 -8.70 -8.91 -9.95
C TYR A 505 -9.15 -10.38 -9.95
N TYR A 506 -8.95 -11.07 -8.83
CA TYR A 506 -9.49 -12.42 -8.65
C TYR A 506 -11.02 -12.35 -8.44
N PRO A 507 -11.84 -13.01 -9.31
CA PRO A 507 -13.30 -12.98 -9.19
C PRO A 507 -13.78 -13.92 -8.08
N SER A 508 -13.57 -13.51 -6.84
CA SER A 508 -13.92 -14.31 -5.67
C SER A 508 -15.42 -14.60 -5.60
N PRO A 509 -15.84 -15.85 -5.41
CA PRO A 509 -17.26 -16.17 -5.22
C PRO A 509 -17.87 -15.58 -3.96
N LEU A 510 -17.04 -15.08 -3.02
CA LEU A 510 -17.48 -14.48 -1.77
C LEU A 510 -17.94 -13.01 -1.92
N ILE A 511 -17.63 -12.37 -3.05
CA ILE A 511 -17.88 -10.93 -3.28
C ILE A 511 -18.74 -10.68 -4.52
N GLN A 512 -19.55 -11.65 -4.95
CA GLN A 512 -20.47 -11.45 -6.07
C GLN A 512 -21.57 -10.45 -5.66
N LEU A 513 -21.88 -9.53 -6.56
CA LEU A 513 -23.07 -8.70 -6.44
C LEU A 513 -24.29 -9.64 -6.39
N GLU A 514 -25.15 -9.47 -5.41
CA GLU A 514 -26.44 -10.16 -5.41
C GLU A 514 -27.18 -9.66 -6.66
N GLU A 515 -27.51 -10.56 -7.60
CA GLU A 515 -28.44 -10.24 -8.69
C GLU A 515 -29.74 -9.74 -8.02
N GLU A 516 -30.11 -8.49 -8.30
CA GLU A 516 -31.44 -8.02 -7.91
C GLU A 516 -32.43 -9.04 -8.43
N LYS A 517 -33.04 -9.80 -7.52
CA LYS A 517 -34.17 -10.67 -7.87
C LYS A 517 -35.23 -9.74 -8.45
N SER A 518 -35.29 -9.68 -9.77
CA SER A 518 -36.38 -9.04 -10.51
C SER A 518 -37.66 -9.72 -10.07
N ASN A 519 -38.37 -9.08 -9.14
CA ASN A 519 -39.75 -9.42 -8.77
C ASN A 519 -40.70 -8.92 -9.85
#